data_40ccb6d90854d8a4895da106a7206296
#
_entry.id   40ccb6d90854d8a4895da106a7206296
#
_cell.length_a   1.000
_cell.length_b   1.000
_cell.length_c   1.000
_cell.angle_alpha   90.00
_cell.angle_beta   90.00
_cell.angle_gamma   90.00
#
_symmetry.space_group_name_H-M   'P 1'
#
loop_
_entity.id
_entity.type
_entity.pdbx_description
1 polymer ?
#
loop_
_entity_poly.entity_id
_entity_poly.type
_entity_poly.pdbx_seq_one_letter_code
_entity_poly.pdbx_strand_id
1 'polypeptide(L)'
;MSVRPFAPSDYAAYVEVANASYPDYGRTVDEAKHDDSTWDRARYFKARLVAEDRGRLVGAVELQHERWTFVPDKYWLDVAVHPDHRRRGHGSALYDAAVAIARDRVASALNAGAKESMADGVRFLERRGFREVKRDWESRLKVKDFDFSRFATADERIAREGIRITTLGEEMDRDAGALQKAYELARLCSEDVPSIDPPTMVPFETWRALILEGPGALPEAYFMAIDHGGRYVGVSNMSRSTEDPSFFWHQLTGVLRDARGKGIAMALKLQTVRYAQRQGADHIKTWNDSRNRPMLAINEALGFEKQPVWIMYQKEL
;
A
#
# COMPACT_ATOMS: atom_id res chain seq x y z
N MET A 1 15.11 -19.24 -23.19
CA MET A 1 14.10 -18.45 -22.46
C MET A 1 12.79 -19.22 -22.46
N SER A 2 12.22 -19.48 -21.28
CA SER A 2 10.89 -20.08 -21.13
C SER A 2 10.07 -19.25 -20.13
N VAL A 3 8.75 -19.22 -20.33
CA VAL A 3 7.79 -18.66 -19.36
C VAL A 3 6.95 -19.82 -18.85
N ARG A 4 6.81 -19.92 -17.53
CA ARG A 4 6.03 -20.99 -16.89
C ARG A 4 5.27 -20.48 -15.67
N PRO A 5 4.26 -21.19 -15.17
CA PRO A 5 3.64 -20.90 -13.89
C PRO A 5 4.67 -20.89 -12.74
N PHE A 6 4.43 -20.01 -11.78
CA PHE A 6 5.16 -19.94 -10.51
C PHE A 6 4.90 -21.21 -9.69
N ALA A 7 5.95 -21.73 -9.04
CA ALA A 7 5.87 -22.84 -8.10
C ALA A 7 6.37 -22.41 -6.70
N PRO A 8 5.97 -23.11 -5.62
CA PRO A 8 6.43 -22.76 -4.26
C PRO A 8 7.95 -22.75 -4.08
N SER A 9 8.70 -23.50 -4.88
CA SER A 9 10.17 -23.47 -4.89
C SER A 9 10.75 -22.17 -5.43
N ASP A 10 9.96 -21.33 -6.10
CA ASP A 10 10.43 -20.10 -6.75
C ASP A 10 10.47 -18.89 -5.81
N TYR A 11 9.88 -18.95 -4.59
CA TYR A 11 9.75 -17.79 -3.71
C TYR A 11 11.05 -17.02 -3.50
N ALA A 12 12.15 -17.70 -3.21
CA ALA A 12 13.43 -17.04 -2.96
C ALA A 12 13.92 -16.26 -4.19
N ALA A 13 13.93 -16.90 -5.36
CA ALA A 13 14.35 -16.26 -6.60
C ALA A 13 13.37 -15.17 -7.08
N TYR A 14 12.07 -15.36 -6.85
CA TYR A 14 11.05 -14.35 -7.13
C TYR A 14 11.28 -13.09 -6.30
N VAL A 15 11.50 -13.24 -5.00
CA VAL A 15 11.78 -12.11 -4.09
C VAL A 15 13.09 -11.42 -4.46
N GLU A 16 14.15 -12.17 -4.82
CA GLU A 16 15.41 -11.61 -5.34
C GLU A 16 15.14 -10.70 -6.55
N VAL A 17 14.37 -11.18 -7.54
CA VAL A 17 14.03 -10.39 -8.74
C VAL A 17 13.18 -9.17 -8.40
N ALA A 18 12.20 -9.31 -7.52
CA ALA A 18 11.35 -8.20 -7.09
C ALA A 18 12.17 -7.11 -6.39
N ASN A 19 13.00 -7.48 -5.42
CA ASN A 19 13.84 -6.53 -4.66
C ASN A 19 14.89 -5.87 -5.56
N ALA A 20 15.49 -6.60 -6.49
CA ALA A 20 16.42 -6.03 -7.46
C ALA A 20 15.73 -5.05 -8.44
N SER A 21 14.44 -5.30 -8.74
CA SER A 21 13.65 -4.42 -9.64
C SER A 21 13.13 -3.17 -8.92
N TYR A 22 12.85 -3.27 -7.62
CA TYR A 22 12.27 -2.23 -6.78
C TYR A 22 13.04 -2.09 -5.45
N PRO A 23 14.30 -1.61 -5.47
CA PRO A 23 15.16 -1.63 -4.28
C PRO A 23 14.64 -0.80 -3.10
N ASP A 24 13.81 0.22 -3.35
CA ASP A 24 13.17 1.03 -2.31
C ASP A 24 11.98 0.34 -1.62
N TYR A 25 11.55 -0.84 -2.12
CA TYR A 25 10.32 -1.55 -1.73
C TYR A 25 10.59 -3.03 -1.45
N GLY A 26 11.74 -3.30 -0.86
CA GLY A 26 12.16 -4.66 -0.51
C GLY A 26 11.13 -5.38 0.36
N ARG A 27 11.02 -6.68 0.15
CA ARG A 27 10.15 -7.59 0.91
C ARG A 27 10.87 -8.88 1.22
N THR A 28 10.43 -9.58 2.25
CA THR A 28 10.95 -10.90 2.61
C THR A 28 10.19 -12.03 1.93
N VAL A 29 10.78 -13.24 1.92
CA VAL A 29 10.12 -14.46 1.45
C VAL A 29 8.88 -14.77 2.31
N ASP A 30 8.98 -14.55 3.62
CA ASP A 30 7.87 -14.82 4.55
C ASP A 30 6.69 -13.87 4.31
N GLU A 31 6.96 -12.60 4.02
CA GLU A 31 5.93 -11.64 3.60
C GLU A 31 5.24 -12.07 2.30
N ALA A 32 6.03 -12.49 1.29
CA ALA A 32 5.48 -12.97 0.03
C ALA A 32 4.59 -14.22 0.20
N LYS A 33 5.01 -15.15 1.08
CA LYS A 33 4.21 -16.34 1.42
C LYS A 33 2.96 -15.98 2.21
N HIS A 34 3.08 -15.04 3.16
CA HIS A 34 1.93 -14.57 3.94
C HIS A 34 0.87 -13.94 3.03
N ASP A 35 1.26 -13.05 2.12
CA ASP A 35 0.36 -12.44 1.14
C ASP A 35 -0.38 -13.49 0.29
N ASP A 36 0.31 -14.55 -0.13
CA ASP A 36 -0.30 -15.62 -0.90
C ASP A 36 -1.22 -16.52 -0.06
N SER A 37 -0.91 -16.72 1.23
CA SER A 37 -1.72 -17.52 2.16
C SER A 37 -3.02 -16.83 2.57
N THR A 38 -2.99 -15.49 2.65
CA THR A 38 -4.15 -14.64 2.98
C THR A 38 -4.95 -14.20 1.75
N TRP A 39 -4.56 -14.67 0.55
CA TRP A 39 -5.27 -14.34 -0.67
C TRP A 39 -6.57 -15.15 -0.79
N ASP A 40 -7.71 -14.49 -0.72
CA ASP A 40 -9.02 -15.12 -0.92
C ASP A 40 -9.23 -15.50 -2.39
N ARG A 41 -8.83 -16.74 -2.75
CA ARG A 41 -8.92 -17.27 -4.11
C ARG A 41 -10.35 -17.56 -4.58
N ALA A 42 -11.32 -17.61 -3.66
CA ALA A 42 -12.72 -17.77 -4.01
C ALA A 42 -13.29 -16.46 -4.58
N ARG A 43 -12.78 -15.32 -4.08
CA ARG A 43 -13.25 -13.98 -4.46
C ARG A 43 -12.35 -13.30 -5.50
N TYR A 44 -11.03 -13.44 -5.35
CA TYR A 44 -10.06 -12.69 -6.12
C TYR A 44 -9.17 -13.59 -6.96
N PHE A 45 -9.06 -13.31 -8.23
CA PHE A 45 -8.11 -13.99 -9.10
C PHE A 45 -6.69 -13.49 -8.84
N LYS A 46 -5.73 -14.43 -8.91
CA LYS A 46 -4.29 -14.16 -8.94
C LYS A 46 -3.59 -15.25 -9.74
N ALA A 47 -2.78 -14.85 -10.71
CA ALA A 47 -1.83 -15.71 -11.41
C ALA A 47 -0.44 -15.09 -11.36
N ARG A 48 0.58 -15.92 -11.17
CA ARG A 48 1.98 -15.53 -11.23
C ARG A 48 2.72 -16.45 -12.22
N LEU A 49 3.42 -15.83 -13.16
CA LEU A 49 4.31 -16.54 -14.09
C LEU A 49 5.74 -16.05 -13.88
N VAL A 50 6.70 -16.92 -14.21
CA VAL A 50 8.12 -16.63 -14.11
C VAL A 50 8.81 -16.85 -15.45
N ALA A 51 9.82 -16.03 -15.74
CA ALA A 51 10.70 -16.20 -16.88
C ALA A 51 12.03 -16.79 -16.43
N GLU A 52 12.47 -17.83 -17.14
CA GLU A 52 13.76 -18.47 -16.92
C GLU A 52 14.71 -18.25 -18.09
N ASP A 53 15.96 -17.99 -17.77
CA ASP A 53 17.07 -17.96 -18.70
C ASP A 53 18.20 -18.84 -18.16
N ARG A 54 18.59 -19.87 -18.93
CA ARG A 54 19.65 -20.84 -18.56
C ARG A 54 19.48 -21.45 -17.17
N GLY A 55 18.24 -21.80 -16.82
CA GLY A 55 17.89 -22.43 -15.55
C GLY A 55 17.83 -21.48 -14.34
N ARG A 56 17.96 -20.17 -14.56
CA ARG A 56 17.79 -19.14 -13.52
C ARG A 56 16.51 -18.36 -13.75
N LEU A 57 15.73 -18.11 -12.68
CA LEU A 57 14.60 -17.19 -12.71
C LEU A 57 15.13 -15.77 -12.84
N VAL A 58 14.70 -15.05 -13.89
CA VAL A 58 15.20 -13.71 -14.23
C VAL A 58 14.10 -12.65 -14.31
N GLY A 59 12.84 -13.07 -14.21
CA GLY A 59 11.71 -12.16 -14.22
C GLY A 59 10.44 -12.85 -13.76
N ALA A 60 9.45 -12.05 -13.40
CA ALA A 60 8.12 -12.51 -13.02
C ALA A 60 7.05 -11.54 -13.49
N VAL A 61 5.84 -12.04 -13.66
CA VAL A 61 4.63 -11.23 -13.84
C VAL A 61 3.55 -11.71 -12.88
N GLU A 62 2.89 -10.78 -12.23
CA GLU A 62 1.63 -11.02 -11.52
C GLU A 62 0.47 -10.39 -12.28
N LEU A 63 -0.60 -11.14 -12.41
CA LEU A 63 -1.90 -10.70 -12.89
C LEU A 63 -2.92 -11.00 -11.82
N GLN A 64 -3.52 -9.98 -11.21
CA GLN A 64 -4.38 -10.16 -10.06
C GLN A 64 -5.48 -9.10 -9.98
N HIS A 65 -6.55 -9.38 -9.25
CA HIS A 65 -7.50 -8.34 -8.87
C HIS A 65 -6.88 -7.36 -7.89
N GLU A 66 -7.25 -6.08 -7.98
CA GLU A 66 -7.00 -5.12 -6.91
C GLU A 66 -8.07 -5.30 -5.83
N ARG A 67 -7.67 -5.68 -4.62
CA ARG A 67 -8.61 -6.04 -3.55
C ARG A 67 -9.34 -4.84 -2.95
N TRP A 68 -8.67 -3.68 -2.93
CA TRP A 68 -9.19 -2.46 -2.32
C TRP A 68 -10.03 -1.59 -3.27
N THR A 69 -9.97 -1.92 -4.57
CA THR A 69 -10.77 -1.29 -5.63
C THR A 69 -11.25 -2.37 -6.62
N PHE A 70 -11.90 -3.39 -6.07
CA PHE A 70 -12.24 -4.60 -6.82
C PHE A 70 -13.27 -4.35 -7.91
N VAL A 71 -12.88 -4.68 -9.15
CA VAL A 71 -13.77 -4.74 -10.33
C VAL A 71 -13.55 -6.11 -11.00
N PRO A 72 -14.59 -6.92 -11.21
CA PRO A 72 -14.44 -8.34 -11.61
C PRO A 72 -13.69 -8.59 -12.92
N ASP A 73 -13.73 -7.65 -13.84
CA ASP A 73 -13.14 -7.74 -15.19
C ASP A 73 -11.92 -6.83 -15.38
N LYS A 74 -11.41 -6.22 -14.29
CA LYS A 74 -10.17 -5.43 -14.32
C LYS A 74 -9.09 -6.09 -13.48
N TYR A 75 -7.87 -6.08 -14.00
CA TYR A 75 -6.74 -6.72 -13.34
C TYR A 75 -5.57 -5.76 -13.21
N TRP A 76 -4.85 -5.90 -12.11
CA TRP A 76 -3.54 -5.29 -11.93
C TRP A 76 -2.47 -6.19 -12.55
N LEU A 77 -1.58 -5.59 -13.33
CA LEU A 77 -0.44 -6.24 -13.96
C LEU A 77 0.85 -5.67 -13.40
N ASP A 78 1.66 -6.50 -12.78
CA ASP A 78 3.01 -6.16 -12.35
C ASP A 78 4.05 -7.03 -13.06
N VAL A 79 5.00 -6.41 -13.77
CA VAL A 79 6.06 -7.10 -14.52
C VAL A 79 7.42 -6.67 -13.99
N ALA A 80 8.14 -7.58 -13.37
CA ALA A 80 9.49 -7.37 -12.88
C ALA A 80 10.50 -8.21 -13.69
N VAL A 81 11.61 -7.58 -14.09
CA VAL A 81 12.77 -8.27 -14.70
C VAL A 81 14.02 -7.78 -14.00
N HIS A 82 14.83 -8.73 -13.51
CA HIS A 82 16.11 -8.43 -12.86
C HIS A 82 16.94 -7.47 -13.73
N PRO A 83 17.51 -6.40 -13.19
CA PRO A 83 18.23 -5.37 -13.96
C PRO A 83 19.24 -5.94 -14.97
N ASP A 84 20.05 -6.92 -14.57
CA ASP A 84 21.08 -7.53 -15.41
C ASP A 84 20.54 -8.36 -16.58
N HIS A 85 19.23 -8.66 -16.55
CA HIS A 85 18.56 -9.47 -17.57
C HIS A 85 17.56 -8.68 -18.42
N ARG A 86 17.49 -7.35 -18.23
CA ARG A 86 16.61 -6.46 -19.03
C ARG A 86 17.06 -6.39 -20.50
N ARG A 87 16.18 -5.93 -21.38
CA ARG A 87 16.41 -5.72 -22.83
C ARG A 87 16.74 -7.00 -23.61
N ARG A 88 16.36 -8.17 -23.09
CA ARG A 88 16.54 -9.49 -23.71
C ARG A 88 15.22 -10.19 -24.06
N GLY A 89 14.10 -9.46 -24.06
CA GLY A 89 12.78 -9.96 -24.41
C GLY A 89 11.96 -10.56 -23.25
N HIS A 90 12.56 -10.79 -22.06
CA HIS A 90 11.88 -11.44 -20.94
C HIS A 90 10.58 -10.72 -20.51
N GLY A 91 10.64 -9.39 -20.36
CA GLY A 91 9.46 -8.60 -19.98
C GLY A 91 8.35 -8.67 -21.02
N SER A 92 8.68 -8.73 -22.33
CA SER A 92 7.69 -8.89 -23.39
C SER A 92 7.01 -10.25 -23.32
N ALA A 93 7.79 -11.33 -23.18
CA ALA A 93 7.23 -12.67 -23.08
C ALA A 93 6.32 -12.86 -21.84
N LEU A 94 6.72 -12.30 -20.69
CA LEU A 94 5.89 -12.30 -19.48
C LEU A 94 4.59 -11.51 -19.68
N TYR A 95 4.68 -10.32 -20.27
CA TYR A 95 3.53 -9.50 -20.60
C TYR A 95 2.57 -10.22 -21.54
N ASP A 96 3.07 -10.78 -22.64
CA ASP A 96 2.22 -11.45 -23.63
C ASP A 96 1.50 -12.66 -23.02
N ALA A 97 2.19 -13.43 -22.16
CA ALA A 97 1.58 -14.55 -21.44
C ALA A 97 0.49 -14.07 -20.45
N ALA A 98 0.72 -12.99 -19.71
CA ALA A 98 -0.27 -12.43 -18.79
C ALA A 98 -1.49 -11.85 -19.54
N VAL A 99 -1.27 -11.18 -20.68
CA VAL A 99 -2.36 -10.67 -21.52
C VAL A 99 -3.21 -11.80 -22.12
N ALA A 100 -2.60 -12.93 -22.47
CA ALA A 100 -3.36 -14.11 -22.93
C ALA A 100 -4.30 -14.58 -21.82
N ILE A 101 -3.82 -14.73 -20.58
CA ILE A 101 -4.66 -15.11 -19.43
C ILE A 101 -5.78 -14.06 -19.20
N ALA A 102 -5.47 -12.76 -19.27
CA ALA A 102 -6.48 -11.72 -19.09
C ALA A 102 -7.59 -11.80 -20.15
N ARG A 103 -7.23 -12.03 -21.42
CA ARG A 103 -8.19 -12.21 -22.51
C ARG A 103 -9.06 -13.46 -22.37
N ASP A 104 -8.48 -14.58 -21.97
CA ASP A 104 -9.22 -15.81 -21.69
C ASP A 104 -10.24 -15.60 -20.54
N ARG A 105 -9.98 -14.63 -19.66
CA ARG A 105 -10.89 -14.21 -18.59
C ARG A 105 -11.83 -13.06 -18.96
N VAL A 106 -11.85 -12.67 -20.23
CA VAL A 106 -12.71 -11.57 -20.75
C VAL A 106 -12.45 -10.27 -19.97
N ALA A 107 -11.19 -9.97 -19.68
CA ALA A 107 -10.83 -8.75 -18.99
C ALA A 107 -11.19 -7.52 -19.86
N SER A 108 -11.79 -6.51 -19.24
CA SER A 108 -12.09 -5.21 -19.91
C SER A 108 -10.87 -4.30 -19.88
N ALA A 109 -10.05 -4.35 -18.83
CA ALA A 109 -8.88 -3.50 -18.72
C ALA A 109 -7.76 -4.11 -17.83
N LEU A 110 -6.55 -3.64 -18.10
CA LEU A 110 -5.37 -3.86 -17.25
C LEU A 110 -4.92 -2.55 -16.63
N ASN A 111 -4.69 -2.55 -15.33
CA ASN A 111 -4.02 -1.49 -14.59
C ASN A 111 -2.55 -1.88 -14.36
N ALA A 112 -1.65 -0.91 -14.37
CA ALA A 112 -0.23 -1.11 -14.05
C ALA A 112 0.36 0.16 -13.46
N GLY A 113 1.51 0.06 -12.79
CA GLY A 113 2.22 1.22 -12.23
C GLY A 113 3.68 1.27 -12.64
N ALA A 114 4.22 2.48 -12.79
CA ALA A 114 5.65 2.70 -12.93
C ALA A 114 6.04 4.02 -12.25
N LYS A 115 7.17 4.02 -11.54
CA LYS A 115 7.74 5.26 -11.01
C LYS A 115 8.31 6.09 -12.16
N GLU A 116 8.09 7.39 -12.21
CA GLU A 116 8.56 8.26 -13.31
C GLU A 116 10.09 8.17 -13.52
N SER A 117 10.85 7.90 -12.44
CA SER A 117 12.28 7.66 -12.51
C SER A 117 12.66 6.33 -13.16
N MET A 118 11.71 5.39 -13.31
CA MET A 118 11.91 4.10 -13.98
C MET A 118 11.61 4.21 -15.48
N ALA A 119 12.43 4.98 -16.20
CA ALA A 119 12.19 5.31 -17.61
C ALA A 119 11.97 4.09 -18.53
N ASP A 120 12.58 2.94 -18.25
CA ASP A 120 12.34 1.72 -19.01
C ASP A 120 10.94 1.12 -18.74
N GLY A 121 10.46 1.19 -17.49
CA GLY A 121 9.10 0.77 -17.11
C GLY A 121 8.04 1.66 -17.75
N VAL A 122 8.21 2.98 -17.65
CA VAL A 122 7.32 3.96 -18.31
C VAL A 122 7.23 3.68 -19.82
N ARG A 123 8.36 3.63 -20.53
CA ARG A 123 8.39 3.33 -21.97
C ARG A 123 7.81 1.95 -22.29
N PHE A 124 7.97 0.95 -21.41
CA PHE A 124 7.44 -0.38 -21.61
C PHE A 124 5.91 -0.38 -21.63
N LEU A 125 5.27 0.36 -20.72
CA LEU A 125 3.82 0.47 -20.63
C LEU A 125 3.25 1.33 -21.78
N GLU A 126 3.81 2.50 -22.01
CA GLU A 126 3.35 3.43 -23.06
C GLU A 126 3.39 2.80 -24.46
N ARG A 127 4.48 2.10 -24.82
CA ARG A 127 4.61 1.38 -26.11
C ARG A 127 3.59 0.25 -26.28
N ARG A 128 2.97 -0.23 -25.20
CA ARG A 128 1.92 -1.25 -25.19
C ARG A 128 0.51 -0.67 -25.17
N GLY A 129 0.40 0.65 -25.30
CA GLY A 129 -0.88 1.36 -25.37
C GLY A 129 -1.52 1.63 -24.01
N PHE A 130 -0.77 1.49 -22.91
CA PHE A 130 -1.23 1.97 -21.62
C PHE A 130 -1.24 3.50 -21.59
N ARG A 131 -2.28 4.06 -20.98
CA ARG A 131 -2.45 5.51 -20.81
C ARG A 131 -2.45 5.86 -19.34
N GLU A 132 -1.83 6.97 -19.00
CA GLU A 132 -1.83 7.51 -17.65
C GLU A 132 -3.25 7.84 -17.20
N VAL A 133 -3.63 7.40 -15.99
CA VAL A 133 -4.95 7.66 -15.38
C VAL A 133 -4.85 8.31 -14.00
N LYS A 134 -3.69 8.18 -13.32
CA LYS A 134 -3.51 8.68 -11.94
C LYS A 134 -2.03 8.87 -11.62
N ARG A 135 -1.72 9.79 -10.72
CA ARG A 135 -0.38 9.97 -10.15
C ARG A 135 -0.44 9.94 -8.62
N ASP A 136 0.45 9.16 -8.02
CA ASP A 136 0.62 9.11 -6.56
C ASP A 136 2.00 9.63 -6.16
N TRP A 137 2.01 10.69 -5.36
CA TRP A 137 3.24 11.15 -4.74
C TRP A 137 3.64 10.17 -3.65
N GLU A 138 4.80 9.54 -3.81
CA GLU A 138 5.53 9.01 -2.67
C GLU A 138 6.10 10.19 -1.89
N SER A 139 6.02 10.14 -0.58
CA SER A 139 6.60 11.15 0.30
C SER A 139 7.31 10.49 1.46
N ARG A 140 8.43 11.05 1.90
CA ARG A 140 9.27 10.54 2.98
C ARG A 140 9.45 11.58 4.06
N LEU A 141 9.28 11.19 5.32
CA LEU A 141 9.54 12.02 6.48
C LEU A 141 10.73 11.46 7.25
N LYS A 142 11.76 12.26 7.49
CA LYS A 142 12.82 11.95 8.44
C LYS A 142 12.27 12.13 9.86
N VAL A 143 12.34 11.08 10.69
CA VAL A 143 11.73 11.10 12.03
C VAL A 143 12.72 11.29 13.16
N LYS A 144 14.00 11.00 12.97
CA LYS A 144 15.03 11.06 14.01
C LYS A 144 15.10 12.42 14.69
N ASP A 145 15.10 13.49 13.91
CA ASP A 145 15.24 14.88 14.39
C ASP A 145 13.93 15.66 14.24
N PHE A 146 12.77 14.97 14.25
CA PHE A 146 11.48 15.62 14.09
C PHE A 146 11.17 16.52 15.29
N ASP A 147 10.92 17.81 15.02
CA ASP A 147 10.62 18.80 16.04
C ASP A 147 9.11 18.91 16.30
N PHE A 148 8.66 18.35 17.42
CA PHE A 148 7.27 18.41 17.86
C PHE A 148 6.87 19.77 18.42
N SER A 149 7.80 20.69 18.72
CA SER A 149 7.46 22.01 19.28
C SER A 149 6.55 22.81 18.38
N ARG A 150 6.68 22.65 17.07
CA ARG A 150 5.82 23.28 16.04
C ARG A 150 4.36 22.84 16.12
N PHE A 151 4.07 21.76 16.80
CA PHE A 151 2.76 21.13 16.92
C PHE A 151 2.30 21.00 18.39
N ALA A 152 2.90 21.77 19.31
CA ALA A 152 2.67 21.66 20.76
C ALA A 152 1.18 21.74 21.16
N THR A 153 0.37 22.48 20.40
CA THR A 153 -1.06 22.67 20.69
C THR A 153 -1.98 21.64 20.02
N ALA A 154 -1.42 20.70 19.23
CA ALA A 154 -2.24 19.75 18.46
C ALA A 154 -3.06 18.82 19.37
N ASP A 155 -2.42 18.26 20.41
CA ASP A 155 -3.08 17.35 21.36
C ASP A 155 -4.10 18.11 22.23
N GLU A 156 -3.79 19.36 22.67
CA GLU A 156 -4.71 20.20 23.40
C GLU A 156 -5.95 20.60 22.59
N ARG A 157 -5.75 20.84 21.29
CA ARG A 157 -6.84 21.20 20.39
C ARG A 157 -7.87 20.08 20.30
N ILE A 158 -7.44 18.83 20.07
CA ILE A 158 -8.36 17.70 19.99
C ILE A 158 -9.00 17.37 21.36
N ALA A 159 -8.25 17.54 22.47
CA ALA A 159 -8.79 17.35 23.81
C ALA A 159 -9.94 18.32 24.11
N ARG A 160 -9.84 19.60 23.68
CA ARG A 160 -10.93 20.57 23.79
C ARG A 160 -12.18 20.19 22.99
N GLU A 161 -12.02 19.44 21.92
CA GLU A 161 -13.12 18.87 21.13
C GLU A 161 -13.68 17.56 21.73
N GLY A 162 -13.20 17.14 22.89
CA GLY A 162 -13.61 15.89 23.55
C GLY A 162 -13.12 14.64 22.82
N ILE A 163 -12.03 14.76 22.05
CA ILE A 163 -11.44 13.64 21.31
C ILE A 163 -10.25 13.08 22.11
N ARG A 164 -10.23 11.76 22.31
CA ARG A 164 -9.05 11.04 22.78
C ARG A 164 -8.42 10.22 21.65
N ILE A 165 -7.11 10.07 21.66
CA ILE A 165 -6.38 9.15 20.78
C ILE A 165 -5.92 7.96 21.60
N THR A 166 -6.06 6.77 21.02
CA THR A 166 -5.69 5.48 21.59
C THR A 166 -5.18 4.57 20.46
N THR A 167 -4.67 3.38 20.80
CA THR A 167 -4.27 2.39 19.81
C THR A 167 -5.32 1.28 19.70
N LEU A 168 -5.31 0.55 18.59
CA LEU A 168 -6.16 -0.63 18.42
C LEU A 168 -5.86 -1.68 19.48
N GLY A 169 -4.58 -1.90 19.80
CA GLY A 169 -4.19 -2.84 20.86
C GLY A 169 -4.83 -2.48 22.20
N GLU A 170 -4.72 -1.22 22.64
CA GLU A 170 -5.34 -0.75 23.90
C GLU A 170 -6.88 -0.87 23.89
N GLU A 171 -7.52 -0.62 22.75
CA GLU A 171 -8.98 -0.72 22.66
C GLU A 171 -9.46 -2.17 22.65
N MET A 172 -8.70 -3.08 22.07
CA MET A 172 -9.04 -4.52 22.12
C MET A 172 -9.08 -5.06 23.55
N ASP A 173 -8.24 -4.53 24.46
CA ASP A 173 -8.25 -4.89 25.86
C ASP A 173 -9.47 -4.34 26.63
N ARG A 174 -10.10 -3.27 26.10
CA ARG A 174 -11.20 -2.55 26.75
C ARG A 174 -12.59 -2.88 26.18
N ASP A 175 -12.63 -3.22 24.92
CA ASP A 175 -13.86 -3.35 24.13
C ASP A 175 -13.77 -4.55 23.18
N ALA A 176 -14.51 -5.60 23.46
CA ALA A 176 -14.59 -6.79 22.62
C ALA A 176 -15.03 -6.48 21.16
N GLY A 177 -15.70 -5.35 20.93
CA GLY A 177 -16.12 -4.88 19.61
C GLY A 177 -15.10 -4.00 18.90
N ALA A 178 -13.93 -3.72 19.49
CA ALA A 178 -12.95 -2.77 18.97
C ALA A 178 -12.52 -3.06 17.53
N LEU A 179 -12.25 -4.32 17.20
CA LEU A 179 -11.85 -4.73 15.85
C LEU A 179 -12.94 -4.44 14.82
N GLN A 180 -14.18 -4.77 15.13
CA GLN A 180 -15.30 -4.52 14.21
C GLN A 180 -15.54 -3.02 14.01
N LYS A 181 -15.41 -2.22 15.07
CA LYS A 181 -15.52 -0.75 15.01
C LYS A 181 -14.37 -0.14 14.20
N ALA A 182 -13.15 -0.64 14.38
CA ALA A 182 -11.98 -0.19 13.61
C ALA A 182 -12.09 -0.55 12.12
N TYR A 183 -12.60 -1.74 11.81
CA TYR A 183 -12.89 -2.15 10.43
C TYR A 183 -13.92 -1.24 9.76
N GLU A 184 -15.02 -0.95 10.44
CA GLU A 184 -16.08 -0.08 9.90
C GLU A 184 -15.58 1.37 9.73
N LEU A 185 -14.79 1.88 10.68
CA LEU A 185 -14.13 3.18 10.55
C LEU A 185 -13.19 3.21 9.32
N ALA A 186 -12.33 2.18 9.16
CA ALA A 186 -11.44 2.09 8.02
C ALA A 186 -12.21 2.02 6.69
N ARG A 187 -13.31 1.27 6.64
CA ARG A 187 -14.20 1.18 5.48
C ARG A 187 -14.75 2.55 5.09
N LEU A 188 -15.35 3.27 6.05
CA LEU A 188 -15.92 4.60 5.82
C LEU A 188 -14.85 5.64 5.41
N CYS A 189 -13.67 5.58 6.03
CA CYS A 189 -12.57 6.48 5.66
C CYS A 189 -11.99 6.17 4.27
N SER A 190 -12.01 4.90 3.86
CA SER A 190 -11.50 4.50 2.54
C SER A 190 -12.38 4.98 1.38
N GLU A 191 -13.67 5.24 1.61
CA GLU A 191 -14.59 5.78 0.60
C GLU A 191 -14.14 7.15 0.05
N ASP A 192 -13.35 7.90 0.83
CA ASP A 192 -12.86 9.23 0.46
C ASP A 192 -11.40 9.20 -0.09
N VAL A 193 -10.80 8.01 -0.22
CA VAL A 193 -9.46 7.88 -0.80
C VAL A 193 -9.57 7.88 -2.33
N PRO A 194 -8.94 8.84 -3.02
CA PRO A 194 -8.97 8.87 -4.48
C PRO A 194 -8.31 7.61 -5.07
N SER A 195 -9.00 6.95 -5.99
CA SER A 195 -8.57 5.71 -6.65
C SER A 195 -8.92 5.70 -8.13
N ILE A 196 -8.44 4.71 -8.90
CA ILE A 196 -8.79 4.53 -10.33
C ILE A 196 -10.23 4.04 -10.41
N ASP A 197 -10.55 2.99 -9.65
CA ASP A 197 -11.87 2.39 -9.57
C ASP A 197 -12.47 2.67 -8.19
N PRO A 198 -13.79 2.58 -8.01
CA PRO A 198 -14.43 2.84 -6.72
C PRO A 198 -13.83 1.98 -5.60
N PRO A 199 -13.55 2.57 -4.42
CA PRO A 199 -12.99 1.81 -3.31
C PRO A 199 -13.96 0.72 -2.85
N THR A 200 -13.40 -0.46 -2.60
CA THR A 200 -14.09 -1.60 -2.00
C THR A 200 -13.32 -2.03 -0.76
N MET A 201 -14.05 -2.50 0.26
CA MET A 201 -13.39 -3.04 1.44
C MET A 201 -13.26 -4.54 1.32
N VAL A 202 -12.09 -5.08 1.66
CA VAL A 202 -11.91 -6.53 1.79
C VAL A 202 -12.80 -7.07 2.94
N PRO A 203 -13.17 -8.37 2.94
CA PRO A 203 -13.93 -8.97 4.05
C PRO A 203 -13.23 -8.76 5.40
N PHE A 204 -14.02 -8.67 6.46
CA PHE A 204 -13.52 -8.43 7.83
C PHE A 204 -12.38 -9.36 8.24
N GLU A 205 -12.51 -10.67 8.00
CA GLU A 205 -11.48 -11.64 8.36
C GLU A 205 -10.17 -11.43 7.56
N THR A 206 -10.28 -11.07 6.29
CA THR A 206 -9.11 -10.71 5.47
C THR A 206 -8.43 -9.44 6.01
N TRP A 207 -9.23 -8.42 6.33
CA TRP A 207 -8.70 -7.18 6.91
C TRP A 207 -8.05 -7.44 8.27
N ARG A 208 -8.69 -8.22 9.13
CA ARG A 208 -8.17 -8.61 10.44
C ARG A 208 -6.81 -9.31 10.31
N ALA A 209 -6.68 -10.28 9.42
CA ALA A 209 -5.42 -10.97 9.16
C ALA A 209 -4.32 -10.01 8.67
N LEU A 210 -4.64 -9.10 7.76
CA LEU A 210 -3.69 -8.10 7.25
C LEU A 210 -3.20 -7.12 8.33
N ILE A 211 -4.08 -6.73 9.27
CA ILE A 211 -3.75 -5.74 10.30
C ILE A 211 -3.08 -6.34 11.53
N LEU A 212 -3.40 -7.60 11.88
CA LEU A 212 -2.95 -8.22 13.14
C LEU A 212 -1.93 -9.35 12.97
N GLU A 213 -1.93 -10.04 11.83
CA GLU A 213 -1.22 -11.33 11.69
C GLU A 213 -0.07 -11.27 10.69
N GLY A 214 0.00 -10.23 9.86
CA GLY A 214 1.07 -10.07 8.86
C GLY A 214 2.44 -9.80 9.50
N PRO A 215 3.55 -10.16 8.83
CA PRO A 215 4.91 -9.91 9.34
C PRO A 215 5.21 -8.45 9.66
N GLY A 216 4.51 -7.53 8.99
CA GLY A 216 4.62 -6.08 9.22
C GLY A 216 3.50 -5.49 10.08
N ALA A 217 2.62 -6.32 10.68
CA ALA A 217 1.48 -5.85 11.47
C ALA A 217 1.94 -5.12 12.75
N LEU A 218 1.27 -4.01 13.07
CA LEU A 218 1.57 -3.13 14.21
C LEU A 218 0.26 -2.63 14.84
N PRO A 219 -0.46 -3.46 15.62
CA PRO A 219 -1.69 -3.02 16.31
C PRO A 219 -1.46 -1.83 17.25
N GLU A 220 -0.26 -1.72 17.83
CA GLU A 220 0.18 -0.62 18.68
C GLU A 220 0.52 0.67 17.92
N ALA A 221 0.62 0.60 16.59
CA ALA A 221 0.77 1.76 15.71
C ALA A 221 -0.47 1.97 14.80
N TYR A 222 -1.58 1.35 15.18
CA TYR A 222 -2.91 1.60 14.63
C TYR A 222 -3.67 2.55 15.55
N PHE A 223 -3.51 3.86 15.29
CA PHE A 223 -4.06 4.92 16.13
C PHE A 223 -5.49 5.25 15.71
N MET A 224 -6.36 5.42 16.70
CA MET A 224 -7.77 5.80 16.53
C MET A 224 -8.11 7.04 17.35
N ALA A 225 -8.91 7.90 16.78
CA ALA A 225 -9.53 9.03 17.48
C ALA A 225 -10.96 8.64 17.86
N ILE A 226 -11.29 8.80 19.13
CA ILE A 226 -12.59 8.45 19.70
C ILE A 226 -13.21 9.72 20.32
N ASP A 227 -14.47 10.02 20.00
CA ASP A 227 -15.18 11.17 20.55
C ASP A 227 -15.71 10.88 21.97
N HIS A 228 -16.25 11.90 22.61
CA HIS A 228 -16.82 11.82 23.97
C HIS A 228 -18.00 10.84 24.09
N GLY A 229 -18.65 10.50 22.96
CA GLY A 229 -19.71 9.50 22.91
C GLY A 229 -19.18 8.06 22.71
N GLY A 230 -17.88 7.84 22.63
CA GLY A 230 -17.26 6.55 22.38
C GLY A 230 -17.27 6.12 20.92
N ARG A 231 -17.62 7.01 19.98
CA ARG A 231 -17.62 6.72 18.55
C ARG A 231 -16.21 6.88 17.99
N TYR A 232 -15.79 5.94 17.17
CA TYR A 232 -14.52 5.98 16.44
C TYR A 232 -14.68 6.92 15.23
N VAL A 233 -13.93 8.03 15.24
CA VAL A 233 -14.12 9.13 14.28
C VAL A 233 -12.90 9.39 13.39
N GLY A 234 -11.75 8.79 13.69
CA GLY A 234 -10.55 8.94 12.88
C GLY A 234 -9.56 7.80 13.09
N VAL A 235 -8.77 7.52 12.08
CA VAL A 235 -7.75 6.47 12.05
C VAL A 235 -6.47 6.97 11.40
N SER A 236 -5.32 6.48 11.88
CA SER A 236 -4.03 6.59 11.21
C SER A 236 -3.16 5.41 11.61
N ASN A 237 -2.70 4.62 10.64
CA ASN A 237 -1.97 3.40 10.93
C ASN A 237 -0.69 3.25 10.11
N MET A 238 0.21 2.45 10.64
CA MET A 238 1.46 2.09 9.99
C MET A 238 1.64 0.57 9.94
N SER A 239 2.51 0.13 9.06
CA SER A 239 3.08 -1.21 9.05
C SER A 239 4.61 -1.13 9.01
N ARG A 240 5.29 -2.15 9.53
CA ARG A 240 6.74 -2.25 9.48
C ARG A 240 7.17 -2.73 8.09
N SER A 241 8.28 -2.18 7.59
CA SER A 241 9.00 -2.85 6.51
C SER A 241 9.67 -4.11 7.07
N THR A 242 9.49 -5.24 6.41
CA THR A 242 10.06 -6.53 6.85
C THR A 242 11.48 -6.73 6.35
N GLU A 243 11.84 -6.11 5.23
CA GLU A 243 13.19 -6.18 4.63
C GLU A 243 14.12 -5.11 5.23
N ASP A 244 13.61 -3.89 5.40
CA ASP A 244 14.38 -2.76 5.92
C ASP A 244 13.72 -2.19 7.18
N PRO A 245 14.19 -2.54 8.38
CA PRO A 245 13.60 -2.07 9.64
C PRO A 245 13.83 -0.58 9.91
N SER A 246 14.60 0.12 9.10
CA SER A 246 14.90 1.55 9.29
C SER A 246 13.70 2.44 9.04
N PHE A 247 12.61 1.93 8.44
CA PHE A 247 11.44 2.73 8.14
C PHE A 247 10.10 2.02 8.34
N PHE A 248 9.05 2.83 8.42
CA PHE A 248 7.66 2.40 8.46
C PHE A 248 6.91 2.84 7.21
N TRP A 249 5.98 1.98 6.76
CA TRP A 249 4.96 2.34 5.80
C TRP A 249 3.80 3.00 6.52
N HIS A 250 3.50 4.26 6.18
CA HIS A 250 2.29 4.90 6.66
C HIS A 250 1.15 4.58 5.70
N GLN A 251 0.13 3.94 6.22
CA GLN A 251 -0.99 3.42 5.46
C GLN A 251 -2.15 4.42 5.41
N LEU A 252 -3.34 4.03 5.89
CA LEU A 252 -4.51 4.88 5.89
C LEU A 252 -4.40 6.00 6.95
N THR A 253 -4.74 7.23 6.59
CA THR A 253 -5.20 8.27 7.50
C THR A 253 -6.55 8.78 7.02
N GLY A 254 -7.55 8.70 7.87
CA GLY A 254 -8.89 9.15 7.57
C GLY A 254 -9.62 9.70 8.78
N VAL A 255 -10.54 10.62 8.54
CA VAL A 255 -11.45 11.19 9.56
C VAL A 255 -12.83 11.23 8.96
N LEU A 256 -13.84 10.77 9.70
CA LEU A 256 -15.23 10.81 9.28
C LEU A 256 -15.65 12.24 8.92
N ARG A 257 -16.47 12.38 7.89
CA ARG A 257 -16.80 13.69 7.27
C ARG A 257 -17.32 14.71 8.28
N ASP A 258 -18.18 14.27 9.20
CA ASP A 258 -18.78 15.10 10.26
C ASP A 258 -17.83 15.47 11.41
N ALA A 259 -16.68 14.81 11.50
CA ALA A 259 -15.65 15.07 12.50
C ALA A 259 -14.45 15.89 11.94
N ARG A 260 -14.47 16.26 10.65
CA ARG A 260 -13.37 17.01 10.00
C ARG A 260 -13.28 18.46 10.52
N GLY A 261 -12.15 19.10 10.18
CA GLY A 261 -11.89 20.51 10.56
C GLY A 261 -11.39 20.73 11.98
N LYS A 262 -11.37 19.69 12.82
CA LYS A 262 -11.00 19.75 14.25
C LYS A 262 -9.50 19.48 14.51
N GLY A 263 -8.71 19.16 13.48
CA GLY A 263 -7.27 18.83 13.63
C GLY A 263 -6.96 17.36 13.91
N ILE A 264 -7.97 16.49 13.89
CA ILE A 264 -7.84 15.06 14.24
C ILE A 264 -6.80 14.35 13.37
N ALA A 265 -6.83 14.53 12.03
CA ALA A 265 -5.88 13.88 11.14
C ALA A 265 -4.42 14.27 11.44
N MET A 266 -4.16 15.54 11.73
CA MET A 266 -2.83 16.01 12.13
C MET A 266 -2.39 15.38 13.44
N ALA A 267 -3.24 15.36 14.46
CA ALA A 267 -2.93 14.76 15.75
C ALA A 267 -2.66 13.25 15.64
N LEU A 268 -3.45 12.52 14.87
CA LEU A 268 -3.24 11.10 14.59
C LEU A 268 -1.89 10.85 13.89
N LYS A 269 -1.55 11.62 12.87
CA LYS A 269 -0.26 11.51 12.18
C LYS A 269 0.92 11.85 13.09
N LEU A 270 0.77 12.81 14.01
CA LEU A 270 1.79 13.08 15.03
C LEU A 270 2.02 11.87 15.95
N GLN A 271 0.99 11.07 16.28
CA GLN A 271 1.18 9.84 17.05
C GLN A 271 1.99 8.80 16.24
N THR A 272 1.76 8.67 14.93
CA THR A 272 2.57 7.78 14.08
C THR A 272 4.03 8.22 14.04
N VAL A 273 4.31 9.52 13.96
CA VAL A 273 5.68 10.07 14.01
C VAL A 273 6.33 9.80 15.37
N ARG A 274 5.61 10.05 16.50
CA ARG A 274 6.09 9.75 17.85
C ARG A 274 6.42 8.26 18.02
N TYR A 275 5.56 7.39 17.48
CA TYR A 275 5.80 5.95 17.53
C TYR A 275 7.07 5.59 16.74
N ALA A 276 7.19 6.03 15.51
CA ALA A 276 8.34 5.73 14.67
C ALA A 276 9.66 6.23 15.28
N GLN A 277 9.66 7.44 15.87
CA GLN A 277 10.82 7.99 16.56
C GLN A 277 11.21 7.16 17.78
N ARG A 278 10.24 6.73 18.63
CA ARG A 278 10.49 5.84 19.76
C ARG A 278 11.05 4.47 19.36
N GLN A 279 10.68 3.98 18.17
CA GLN A 279 11.21 2.73 17.62
C GLN A 279 12.58 2.90 16.95
N GLY A 280 13.14 4.13 16.93
CA GLY A 280 14.44 4.41 16.34
C GLY A 280 14.45 4.37 14.81
N ALA A 281 13.32 4.51 14.15
CA ALA A 281 13.24 4.55 12.71
C ALA A 281 13.92 5.83 12.14
N ASP A 282 14.52 5.70 10.97
CA ASP A 282 15.10 6.84 10.25
C ASP A 282 14.00 7.65 9.57
N HIS A 283 13.01 6.98 8.98
CA HIS A 283 11.95 7.67 8.22
C HIS A 283 10.62 6.91 8.15
N ILE A 284 9.59 7.65 7.72
CA ILE A 284 8.26 7.14 7.36
C ILE A 284 8.06 7.38 5.87
N LYS A 285 7.55 6.38 5.15
CA LYS A 285 7.14 6.48 3.74
C LYS A 285 5.62 6.44 3.62
N THR A 286 5.05 7.22 2.69
CA THR A 286 3.62 7.23 2.40
C THR A 286 3.35 7.58 0.94
N TRP A 287 2.16 7.25 0.44
CA TRP A 287 1.69 7.64 -0.89
C TRP A 287 0.38 8.39 -0.82
N ASN A 288 0.20 9.36 -1.69
CA ASN A 288 -1.05 10.09 -1.82
C ASN A 288 -1.30 10.47 -3.28
N ASP A 289 -2.53 10.28 -3.71
CA ASP A 289 -3.00 10.83 -4.99
C ASP A 289 -2.66 12.32 -5.08
N SER A 290 -2.15 12.74 -6.23
CA SER A 290 -1.76 14.14 -6.49
C SER A 290 -2.93 15.12 -6.37
N ARG A 291 -4.17 14.64 -6.44
CA ARG A 291 -5.42 15.40 -6.27
C ARG A 291 -5.87 15.49 -4.81
N ASN A 292 -5.33 14.65 -3.90
CA ASN A 292 -5.70 14.65 -2.49
C ASN A 292 -5.05 15.83 -1.73
N ARG A 293 -5.45 17.05 -2.08
CA ARG A 293 -4.87 18.29 -1.52
C ARG A 293 -4.93 18.36 0.01
N PRO A 294 -6.05 17.97 0.68
CA PRO A 294 -6.09 18.00 2.15
C PRO A 294 -5.01 17.14 2.81
N MET A 295 -4.79 15.90 2.31
CA MET A 295 -3.77 15.02 2.88
C MET A 295 -2.35 15.48 2.53
N LEU A 296 -2.13 15.95 1.29
CA LEU A 296 -0.84 16.50 0.88
C LEU A 296 -0.47 17.73 1.74
N ALA A 297 -1.42 18.61 2.07
CA ALA A 297 -1.18 19.75 2.93
C ALA A 297 -0.76 19.33 4.36
N ILE A 298 -1.35 18.26 4.92
CA ILE A 298 -0.95 17.73 6.22
C ILE A 298 0.48 17.16 6.13
N ASN A 299 0.80 16.41 5.09
CA ASN A 299 2.13 15.86 4.89
C ASN A 299 3.19 16.97 4.71
N GLU A 300 2.89 17.99 3.90
CA GLU A 300 3.75 19.14 3.69
C GLU A 300 4.00 19.91 5.01
N ALA A 301 2.95 20.10 5.83
CA ALA A 301 3.08 20.75 7.14
C ALA A 301 3.95 19.94 8.13
N LEU A 302 3.89 18.60 8.06
CA LEU A 302 4.74 17.70 8.83
C LEU A 302 6.19 17.64 8.31
N GLY A 303 6.46 18.14 7.10
CA GLY A 303 7.78 18.12 6.49
C GLY A 303 8.08 16.86 5.67
N PHE A 304 7.05 16.14 5.19
CA PHE A 304 7.26 15.08 4.22
C PHE A 304 7.81 15.63 2.91
N GLU A 305 8.91 15.08 2.44
CA GLU A 305 9.56 15.43 1.18
C GLU A 305 9.05 14.52 0.05
N LYS A 306 8.54 15.13 -1.03
CA LYS A 306 8.08 14.39 -2.21
C LYS A 306 9.24 13.71 -2.92
N GLN A 307 9.01 12.46 -3.30
CA GLN A 307 9.89 11.63 -4.12
C GLN A 307 9.36 11.57 -5.56
N PRO A 308 10.10 10.98 -6.51
CA PRO A 308 9.57 10.75 -7.86
C PRO A 308 8.21 10.06 -7.81
N VAL A 309 7.27 10.57 -8.61
CA VAL A 309 5.85 10.15 -8.59
C VAL A 309 5.69 8.75 -9.16
N TRP A 310 4.74 7.98 -8.62
CA TRP A 310 4.22 6.80 -9.25
C TRP A 310 3.12 7.18 -10.25
N ILE A 311 3.28 6.75 -11.49
CA ILE A 311 2.28 6.93 -12.55
C ILE A 311 1.50 5.63 -12.67
N MET A 312 0.19 5.73 -12.48
CA MET A 312 -0.74 4.63 -12.68
C MET A 312 -1.30 4.69 -14.10
N TYR A 313 -1.25 3.58 -14.74
CA TYR A 313 -1.64 3.41 -16.14
C TYR A 313 -2.81 2.45 -16.26
N GLN A 314 -3.63 2.64 -17.28
CA GLN A 314 -4.70 1.71 -17.66
C GLN A 314 -4.65 1.45 -19.16
N LYS A 315 -4.99 0.22 -19.54
CA LYS A 315 -5.16 -0.21 -20.94
C LYS A 315 -6.42 -1.03 -21.05
N GLU A 316 -7.32 -0.63 -21.97
CA GLU A 316 -8.47 -1.46 -22.39
C GLU A 316 -7.98 -2.63 -23.26
N LEU A 317 -8.64 -3.80 -23.16
CA LEU A 317 -8.27 -5.04 -23.85
C LEU A 317 -9.24 -5.42 -24.98
#